data_e927b6cdb84ad16c203d7441f79c037c
#
_entry.id   e927b6cdb84ad16c203d7441f79c037c
#
_cell.length_a   1.000
_cell.length_b   1.000
_cell.length_c   1.000
_cell.angle_alpha   90.00
_cell.angle_beta   90.00
_cell.angle_gamma   90.00
#
_symmetry.space_group_name_H-M   'P 1'
#
loop_
_entity.id
_entity.type
_entity.pdbx_description
1 polymer ?
#
loop_
_entity_poly.entity_id
_entity_poly.type
_entity_poly.pdbx_seq_one_letter_code
_entity_poly.pdbx_strand_id
1 'polypeptide(L)'
;MTLYLQTNCHQFLLRKVLYLLPVLLLGGGCPLFGQVNADAVFVPISKYIYEGDAEKLSAWFYDTVELSVENEDAVMSRSQAYRMMGAFFERHRPESFQIYHSASKSSVKCVVGKMVAGGENYNVSIFASNRGDGYMIQKLQIQKE
;
A
#
# COMPACT_ATOMS: atom_id res chain seq x y z
N MET A 1 8.12 18.54 -6.74
CA MET A 1 6.76 18.21 -6.22
C MET A 1 6.59 16.75 -5.78
N THR A 2 7.45 15.86 -6.23
CA THR A 2 7.41 14.41 -5.94
C THR A 2 7.88 14.03 -4.52
N LEU A 3 8.69 14.85 -3.87
CA LEU A 3 9.22 14.65 -2.52
C LEU A 3 8.19 14.90 -1.39
N TYR A 4 7.12 15.66 -1.65
CA TYR A 4 6.14 16.04 -0.64
C TYR A 4 5.16 14.92 -0.25
N LEU A 5 4.89 13.97 -1.13
CA LEU A 5 3.95 12.88 -0.86
C LEU A 5 4.58 11.69 -0.15
N GLN A 6 5.87 11.46 -0.35
CA GLN A 6 6.58 10.37 0.30
C GLN A 6 6.82 10.64 1.80
N THR A 7 6.96 11.91 2.18
CA THR A 7 7.16 12.36 3.56
C THR A 7 5.87 12.26 4.40
N ASN A 8 4.70 12.32 3.76
CA ASN A 8 3.46 12.45 4.49
C ASN A 8 2.95 11.16 5.17
N CYS A 9 3.19 9.98 4.59
CA CYS A 9 2.77 8.74 5.24
C CYS A 9 3.64 8.43 6.47
N HIS A 10 4.95 8.65 6.36
CA HIS A 10 5.90 8.43 7.45
C HIS A 10 5.81 9.53 8.53
N GLN A 11 5.62 10.79 8.14
CA GLN A 11 5.46 11.90 9.10
C GLN A 11 4.11 11.87 9.83
N PHE A 12 3.09 11.32 9.20
CA PHE A 12 1.79 11.11 9.84
C PHE A 12 1.87 10.14 11.02
N LEU A 13 2.78 9.19 10.94
CA LEU A 13 3.07 8.20 11.97
C LEU A 13 3.85 8.79 13.14
N LEU A 14 4.87 9.60 12.87
CA LEU A 14 5.74 10.18 13.91
C LEU A 14 5.00 11.21 14.78
N ARG A 15 4.03 11.94 14.24
CA ARG A 15 3.28 12.94 15.04
C ARG A 15 2.28 12.34 16.02
N LYS A 16 1.79 11.12 15.79
CA LYS A 16 0.89 10.44 16.75
C LYS A 16 1.61 9.65 17.84
N VAL A 17 2.86 9.27 17.62
CA VAL A 17 3.66 8.56 18.62
C VAL A 17 4.16 9.50 19.73
N LEU A 18 4.26 10.79 19.48
CA LEU A 18 4.82 11.76 20.44
C LEU A 18 3.86 12.24 21.53
N TYR A 19 2.56 11.90 21.45
CA TYR A 19 1.56 12.39 22.41
C TYR A 19 1.04 11.34 23.41
N LEU A 20 1.61 10.12 23.45
CA LEU A 20 1.19 9.06 24.38
C LEU A 20 2.34 8.54 25.24
N LEU A 21 2.76 9.39 26.21
CA LEU A 21 3.41 9.02 27.45
C LEU A 21 3.05 10.12 28.47
N PRO A 22 2.65 9.85 29.71
CA PRO A 22 2.61 8.58 30.41
C PRO A 22 1.31 8.35 31.20
N VAL A 23 0.84 7.12 31.39
CA VAL A 23 0.22 6.70 32.65
C VAL A 23 0.53 5.22 32.90
N LEU A 24 1.05 5.03 34.06
CA LEU A 24 1.69 3.95 34.72
C LEU A 24 0.71 2.91 35.26
N LEU A 25 1.12 1.62 35.19
CA LEU A 25 0.94 0.52 36.16
C LEU A 25 -0.47 0.08 36.57
N LEU A 26 -0.79 -1.13 36.19
CA LEU A 26 -1.22 -2.30 36.97
C LEU A 26 -2.22 -3.16 36.17
N GLY A 27 -1.88 -4.42 35.95
CA GLY A 27 -2.82 -5.42 35.49
C GLY A 27 -2.27 -6.26 34.31
N GLY A 28 -1.88 -7.48 34.59
CA GLY A 28 -1.47 -8.44 33.58
C GLY A 28 -2.55 -8.63 32.52
N GLY A 29 -2.23 -8.23 31.32
CA GLY A 29 -3.02 -8.45 30.11
C GLY A 29 -2.05 -8.86 29.02
N CYS A 30 -2.29 -10.02 28.41
CA CYS A 30 -1.59 -10.47 27.22
C CYS A 30 -1.49 -9.34 26.20
N PRO A 31 -0.36 -9.16 25.51
CA PRO A 31 -0.33 -8.28 24.38
C PRO A 31 -1.26 -8.89 23.31
N LEU A 32 -2.46 -8.35 23.21
CA LEU A 32 -3.26 -8.50 22.02
C LEU A 32 -2.42 -7.85 20.90
N PHE A 33 -1.75 -8.69 20.12
CA PHE A 33 -1.26 -8.26 18.82
C PHE A 33 -2.48 -7.76 18.08
N GLY A 34 -2.66 -6.43 18.04
CA GLY A 34 -3.72 -5.81 17.32
C GLY A 34 -3.60 -6.25 15.86
N GLN A 35 -4.54 -7.10 15.41
CA GLN A 35 -4.70 -7.33 13.99
C GLN A 35 -4.91 -5.96 13.37
N VAL A 36 -3.99 -5.55 12.49
CA VAL A 36 -4.22 -4.40 11.65
C VAL A 36 -5.39 -4.79 10.77
N ASN A 37 -6.59 -4.33 11.13
CA ASN A 37 -7.75 -4.48 10.28
C ASN A 37 -7.45 -3.67 9.01
N ALA A 38 -6.97 -4.37 7.99
CA ALA A 38 -6.85 -3.78 6.68
C ALA A 38 -8.23 -3.24 6.31
N ASP A 39 -8.29 -1.95 6.00
CA ASP A 39 -9.53 -1.32 5.56
C ASP A 39 -10.16 -2.17 4.45
N ALA A 40 -11.46 -2.38 4.49
CA ALA A 40 -12.20 -3.24 3.55
C ALA A 40 -11.92 -2.94 2.08
N VAL A 41 -11.53 -1.69 1.75
CA VAL A 41 -11.10 -1.28 0.42
C VAL A 41 -9.86 -2.05 -0.05
N PHE A 42 -8.93 -2.37 0.85
CA PHE A 42 -7.67 -3.02 0.49
C PHE A 42 -7.74 -4.55 0.46
N VAL A 43 -8.82 -5.15 0.94
CA VAL A 43 -8.98 -6.62 0.91
C VAL A 43 -8.92 -7.18 -0.51
N PRO A 44 -9.72 -6.70 -1.48
CA PRO A 44 -9.62 -7.18 -2.87
C PRO A 44 -8.30 -6.79 -3.53
N ILE A 45 -7.77 -5.59 -3.25
CA ILE A 45 -6.49 -5.13 -3.81
C ILE A 45 -5.35 -6.05 -3.35
N SER A 46 -5.30 -6.39 -2.06
CA SER A 46 -4.31 -7.31 -1.50
C SER A 46 -4.38 -8.70 -2.15
N LYS A 47 -5.59 -9.19 -2.38
CA LYS A 47 -5.83 -10.45 -3.05
C LYS A 47 -5.23 -10.44 -4.47
N TYR A 48 -5.50 -9.40 -5.27
CA TYR A 48 -5.01 -9.33 -6.63
C TYR A 48 -3.49 -9.15 -6.72
N ILE A 49 -2.89 -8.45 -5.75
CA ILE A 49 -1.42 -8.38 -5.62
C ILE A 49 -0.85 -9.77 -5.31
N TYR A 50 -1.43 -10.48 -4.35
CA TYR A 50 -1.02 -11.84 -3.98
C TYR A 50 -1.16 -12.83 -5.15
N GLU A 51 -2.25 -12.76 -5.90
CA GLU A 51 -2.50 -13.61 -7.06
C GLU A 51 -1.65 -13.21 -8.28
N GLY A 52 -1.05 -12.03 -8.29
CA GLY A 52 -0.35 -11.48 -9.46
C GLY A 52 -1.30 -11.14 -10.60
N ASP A 53 -2.57 -10.84 -10.28
CA ASP A 53 -3.61 -10.54 -11.26
C ASP A 53 -3.60 -9.05 -11.60
N ALA A 54 -2.74 -8.68 -12.55
CA ALA A 54 -2.60 -7.30 -13.00
C ALA A 54 -3.88 -6.75 -13.64
N GLU A 55 -4.70 -7.58 -14.26
CA GLU A 55 -5.96 -7.17 -14.89
C GLU A 55 -6.95 -6.69 -13.84
N LYS A 56 -7.23 -7.52 -12.84
CA LYS A 56 -8.14 -7.15 -11.75
C LYS A 56 -7.60 -6.03 -10.88
N LEU A 57 -6.27 -6.00 -10.66
CA LEU A 57 -5.62 -4.90 -9.95
C LEU A 57 -5.79 -3.58 -10.70
N SER A 58 -5.66 -3.58 -12.03
CA SER A 58 -5.77 -2.38 -12.86
C SER A 58 -7.16 -1.74 -12.82
N ALA A 59 -8.20 -2.53 -12.55
CA ALA A 59 -9.56 -2.02 -12.38
C ALA A 59 -9.69 -1.06 -11.18
N TRP A 60 -8.76 -1.14 -10.22
CA TRP A 60 -8.68 -0.25 -9.06
C TRP A 60 -7.83 1.00 -9.29
N PHE A 61 -7.16 1.13 -10.43
CA PHE A 61 -6.37 2.32 -10.75
C PHE A 61 -7.28 3.46 -11.25
N TYR A 62 -6.91 4.69 -10.88
CA TYR A 62 -7.42 5.86 -11.60
C TYR A 62 -7.03 5.79 -13.08
N ASP A 63 -7.68 6.63 -13.89
CA ASP A 63 -7.32 6.77 -15.32
C ASP A 63 -5.85 7.15 -15.50
N THR A 64 -5.33 7.91 -14.55
CA THR A 64 -3.91 8.24 -14.44
C THR A 64 -3.43 7.85 -13.05
N VAL A 65 -2.39 7.02 -12.98
CA VAL A 65 -1.80 6.50 -11.74
C VAL A 65 -0.30 6.75 -11.70
N GLU A 66 0.22 7.08 -10.53
CA GLU A 66 1.66 7.12 -10.27
C GLU A 66 2.12 5.72 -9.89
N LEU A 67 2.93 5.11 -10.72
CA LEU A 67 3.47 3.77 -10.50
C LEU A 67 4.97 3.83 -10.35
N SER A 68 5.46 3.30 -9.21
CA SER A 68 6.88 3.16 -8.90
C SER A 68 7.17 1.68 -8.67
N VAL A 69 7.86 1.07 -9.59
CA VAL A 69 8.23 -0.35 -9.52
C VAL A 69 9.73 -0.47 -9.64
N GLU A 70 10.38 -0.99 -8.59
CA GLU A 70 11.84 -1.08 -8.48
C GLU A 70 12.50 0.30 -8.67
N ASN A 71 13.09 0.58 -9.82
CA ASN A 71 13.78 1.83 -10.15
C ASN A 71 13.05 2.67 -11.21
N GLU A 72 11.86 2.27 -11.60
CA GLU A 72 11.05 2.97 -12.60
C GLU A 72 9.90 3.73 -11.93
N ASP A 73 9.95 5.04 -11.99
CA ASP A 73 8.92 5.95 -11.48
C ASP A 73 8.28 6.69 -12.65
N ALA A 74 6.98 6.53 -12.83
CA ALA A 74 6.26 7.26 -13.86
C ALA A 74 4.78 7.47 -13.51
N VAL A 75 4.25 8.58 -13.98
CA VAL A 75 2.80 8.83 -14.06
C VAL A 75 2.34 8.31 -15.41
N MET A 76 1.38 7.41 -15.40
CA MET A 76 0.95 6.70 -16.60
C MET A 76 -0.56 6.43 -16.61
N SER A 77 -1.07 6.09 -17.79
CA SER A 77 -2.46 5.67 -17.92
C SER A 77 -2.70 4.29 -17.28
N ARG A 78 -3.94 4.01 -16.91
CA ARG A 78 -4.36 2.71 -16.39
C ARG A 78 -3.89 1.55 -17.26
N SER A 79 -3.98 1.67 -18.58
CA SER A 79 -3.57 0.62 -19.52
C SER A 79 -2.05 0.41 -19.56
N GLN A 80 -1.27 1.47 -19.38
CA GLN A 80 0.18 1.36 -19.25
C GLN A 80 0.57 0.72 -17.92
N ALA A 81 -0.08 1.13 -16.83
CA ALA A 81 0.12 0.56 -15.50
C ALA A 81 -0.24 -0.94 -15.47
N TYR A 82 -1.32 -1.34 -16.13
CA TYR A 82 -1.67 -2.75 -16.30
C TYR A 82 -0.53 -3.55 -16.93
N ARG A 83 0.05 -3.05 -18.05
CA ARG A 83 1.15 -3.72 -18.73
C ARG A 83 2.42 -3.79 -17.89
N MET A 84 2.75 -2.70 -17.18
CA MET A 84 3.92 -2.65 -16.30
C MET A 84 3.77 -3.63 -15.12
N MET A 85 2.61 -3.66 -14.48
CA MET A 85 2.35 -4.61 -13.40
C MET A 85 2.32 -6.05 -13.89
N GLY A 86 1.75 -6.32 -15.07
CA GLY A 86 1.77 -7.64 -15.69
C GLY A 86 3.20 -8.13 -15.92
N ALA A 87 4.04 -7.29 -16.51
CA ALA A 87 5.45 -7.61 -16.75
C ALA A 87 6.22 -7.84 -15.44
N PHE A 88 5.91 -7.06 -14.39
CA PHE A 88 6.51 -7.27 -13.07
C PHE A 88 6.10 -8.62 -12.47
N PHE A 89 4.82 -8.96 -12.45
CA PHE A 89 4.31 -10.23 -11.89
C PHE A 89 4.76 -11.46 -12.68
N GLU A 90 4.99 -11.33 -13.98
CA GLU A 90 5.57 -12.41 -14.79
C GLU A 90 7.03 -12.69 -14.41
N ARG A 91 7.81 -11.63 -14.15
CA ARG A 91 9.23 -11.77 -13.73
C ARG A 91 9.37 -12.17 -12.27
N HIS A 92 8.49 -11.64 -11.42
CA HIS A 92 8.50 -11.78 -9.96
C HIS A 92 7.12 -12.25 -9.49
N ARG A 93 6.91 -13.56 -9.56
CA ARG A 93 5.64 -14.14 -9.14
C ARG A 93 5.43 -13.92 -7.64
N PRO A 94 4.32 -13.29 -7.22
CA PRO A 94 4.03 -13.12 -5.81
C PRO A 94 3.84 -14.45 -5.09
N GLU A 95 4.46 -14.58 -3.93
CA GLU A 95 4.40 -15.74 -3.04
C GLU A 95 3.65 -15.43 -1.76
N SER A 96 3.78 -14.18 -1.29
CA SER A 96 3.03 -13.66 -0.15
C SER A 96 2.84 -12.17 -0.25
N PHE A 97 1.77 -11.67 0.34
CA PHE A 97 1.56 -10.24 0.56
C PHE A 97 0.81 -10.01 1.87
N GLN A 98 1.35 -9.17 2.74
CA GLN A 98 0.77 -8.84 4.03
C GLN A 98 0.84 -7.35 4.30
N ILE A 99 -0.30 -6.72 4.60
CA ILE A 99 -0.36 -5.35 5.09
C ILE A 99 0.01 -5.35 6.57
N TYR A 100 0.99 -4.54 6.96
CA TYR A 100 1.40 -4.38 8.34
C TYR A 100 1.08 -2.97 8.89
N HIS A 101 0.74 -2.03 8.02
CA HIS A 101 0.37 -0.69 8.44
C HIS A 101 -0.72 -0.10 7.55
N SER A 102 -1.66 0.62 8.15
CA SER A 102 -2.71 1.37 7.45
C SER A 102 -2.94 2.73 8.10
N ALA A 103 -3.25 3.72 7.29
CA ALA A 103 -3.62 5.05 7.72
C ALA A 103 -4.75 5.60 6.84
N SER A 104 -5.65 6.35 7.46
CA SER A 104 -6.76 7.03 6.77
C SER A 104 -6.82 8.48 7.20
N LYS A 105 -7.01 9.38 6.25
CA LYS A 105 -7.27 10.79 6.50
C LYS A 105 -8.22 11.34 5.44
N SER A 106 -9.37 11.83 5.90
CA SER A 106 -10.41 12.37 4.99
C SER A 106 -10.77 11.35 3.90
N SER A 107 -10.59 11.72 2.64
CA SER A 107 -10.87 10.88 1.46
C SER A 107 -9.66 10.06 0.99
N VAL A 108 -8.53 10.06 1.72
CA VAL A 108 -7.32 9.34 1.33
C VAL A 108 -7.04 8.22 2.32
N LYS A 109 -6.73 7.05 1.80
CA LYS A 109 -6.30 5.86 2.55
C LYS A 109 -4.94 5.41 2.04
N CYS A 110 -4.08 5.00 2.96
CA CYS A 110 -2.75 4.49 2.64
C CYS A 110 -2.54 3.17 3.38
N VAL A 111 -1.94 2.21 2.70
CA VAL A 111 -1.44 0.98 3.34
C VAL A 111 0.00 0.74 2.96
N VAL A 112 0.73 0.12 3.86
CA VAL A 112 2.08 -0.39 3.63
C VAL A 112 2.09 -1.87 3.95
N GLY A 113 2.62 -2.66 3.03
CA GLY A 113 2.71 -4.10 3.14
C GLY A 113 4.09 -4.62 2.72
N LYS A 114 4.34 -5.86 3.07
CA LYS A 114 5.48 -6.64 2.61
C LYS A 114 5.02 -7.70 1.62
N MET A 115 5.74 -7.80 0.53
CA MET A 115 5.53 -8.83 -0.50
C MET A 115 6.80 -9.64 -0.68
N VAL A 116 6.66 -10.95 -0.78
CA VAL A 116 7.70 -11.82 -1.32
C VAL A 116 7.31 -12.18 -2.74
N ALA A 117 8.19 -11.95 -3.69
CA ALA A 117 7.94 -12.23 -5.09
C ALA A 117 9.24 -12.64 -5.79
N GLY A 118 9.22 -13.80 -6.44
CA GLY A 118 10.40 -14.37 -7.10
C GLY A 118 11.59 -14.59 -6.14
N GLY A 119 11.32 -14.92 -4.87
CA GLY A 119 12.34 -15.11 -3.85
C GLY A 119 12.94 -13.83 -3.25
N GLU A 120 12.44 -12.66 -3.63
CA GLU A 120 12.91 -11.35 -3.16
C GLU A 120 11.85 -10.65 -2.30
N ASN A 121 12.31 -9.80 -1.38
CA ASN A 121 11.44 -9.03 -0.51
C ASN A 121 11.20 -7.63 -1.07
N TYR A 122 9.95 -7.19 -1.02
CA TYR A 122 9.53 -5.87 -1.47
C TYR A 122 8.67 -5.17 -0.42
N ASN A 123 8.89 -3.89 -0.27
CA ASN A 123 7.97 -2.98 0.43
C ASN A 123 6.95 -2.44 -0.58
N VAL A 124 5.67 -2.58 -0.27
CA VAL A 124 4.57 -2.13 -1.13
C VAL A 124 3.78 -1.06 -0.42
N SER A 125 3.68 0.13 -1.02
CA SER A 125 2.86 1.23 -0.51
C SER A 125 1.75 1.54 -1.50
N ILE A 126 0.51 1.62 -1.03
CA ILE A 126 -0.67 1.87 -1.84
C ILE A 126 -1.41 3.08 -1.29
N PHE A 127 -1.64 4.06 -2.14
CA PHE A 127 -2.44 5.24 -1.83
C PHE A 127 -3.72 5.22 -2.67
N ALA A 128 -4.86 5.17 -2.01
CA ALA A 128 -6.18 5.22 -2.62
C ALA A 128 -6.92 6.47 -2.17
N SER A 129 -7.66 7.10 -3.05
CA SER A 129 -8.52 8.21 -2.70
C SER A 129 -9.93 8.05 -3.27
N ASN A 130 -10.90 8.66 -2.58
CA ASN A 130 -12.28 8.71 -3.02
C ASN A 130 -12.58 10.11 -3.57
N ARG A 131 -12.99 10.16 -4.84
CA ARG A 131 -13.39 11.40 -5.54
C ARG A 131 -14.89 11.42 -5.89
N GLY A 132 -15.69 10.57 -5.23
CA GLY A 132 -17.13 10.47 -5.44
C GLY A 132 -17.61 9.10 -5.87
N ASP A 133 -16.83 8.37 -6.69
CA ASP A 133 -17.20 7.08 -7.28
C ASP A 133 -16.60 5.87 -6.54
N GLY A 134 -16.11 6.07 -5.33
CA GLY A 134 -15.41 5.06 -4.55
C GLY A 134 -13.91 5.28 -4.46
N TYR A 135 -13.23 4.38 -3.77
CA TYR A 135 -11.79 4.45 -3.60
C TYR A 135 -11.07 3.83 -4.80
N MET A 136 -10.15 4.60 -5.39
CA MET A 136 -9.31 4.17 -6.49
C MET A 136 -7.84 4.45 -6.15
N ILE A 137 -6.94 3.61 -6.63
CA ILE A 137 -5.49 3.73 -6.43
C ILE A 137 -4.96 4.89 -7.27
N GLN A 138 -4.37 5.87 -6.60
CA GLN A 138 -3.66 6.99 -7.24
C GLN A 138 -2.17 6.74 -7.36
N LYS A 139 -1.59 6.01 -6.39
CA LYS A 139 -0.19 5.71 -6.36
C LYS A 139 0.04 4.30 -5.82
N LEU A 140 0.90 3.56 -6.50
CA LEU A 140 1.39 2.26 -6.07
C LEU A 140 2.92 2.26 -6.18
N GLN A 141 3.58 1.89 -5.09
CA GLN A 141 5.04 1.78 -5.03
C GLN A 141 5.42 0.36 -4.62
N ILE A 142 6.34 -0.24 -5.36
CA ILE A 142 6.93 -1.55 -5.08
C ILE A 142 8.45 -1.38 -5.12
N GLN A 143 9.07 -1.45 -3.97
CA GLN A 143 10.50 -1.22 -3.80
C GLN A 143 11.15 -2.44 -3.18
N LYS A 144 12.23 -2.92 -3.78
CA LYS A 144 13.03 -4.02 -3.23
C LYS A 144 13.68 -3.58 -1.92
N GLU A 145 13.66 -4.48 -0.91
CA GLU A 145 14.37 -4.30 0.36
C GLU A 145 15.88 -4.43 0.23
#